data_083fead9a9996496fea4def4e9801b8d
#
_entry.id   083fead9a9996496fea4def4e9801b8d
#
_cell.length_a   1.000
_cell.length_b   1.000
_cell.length_c   1.000
_cell.angle_alpha   90.00
_cell.angle_beta   90.00
_cell.angle_gamma   90.00
#
_symmetry.space_group_name_H-M   'P 1'
#
loop_
_entity.id
_entity.type
_entity.pdbx_description
1 polymer ?
#
loop_
_entity_poly.entity_id
_entity_poly.type
_entity_poly.pdbx_seq_one_letter_code
_entity_poly.pdbx_strand_id
1 'polypeptide(L)'
;MKKTLKKIFVFVVIIVANFILLVNTVQAVENGEEITIYSKGYFNRIIQKSGIAIKTTHAVYQENGKEYPVYCLNRELPGVGEVSSYNVKSEGSLQDLGLWRVITNGYPYKSLGQLGVATEEEAYIATKQAVYCYIYNTDLGLYSPINEAGMRTIGAMQQILENARNSTETFESPNVEIIPSEKWSVDENEIQYISKTYEIKSNKNISKVIVNLESQPKDTKIVDLSNQERNEFNSNEKFKILI
;
A
#
# COMPACT_ATOMS: atom_id res chain seq x y z
N MET A 1 18.87 -15.09 -50.58
CA MET A 1 18.91 -14.14 -49.45
C MET A 1 17.57 -13.55 -49.02
N LYS A 2 16.70 -13.06 -49.89
CA LYS A 2 15.40 -12.42 -49.52
C LYS A 2 14.38 -13.34 -48.82
N LYS A 3 14.38 -14.66 -49.05
CA LYS A 3 13.44 -15.61 -48.42
C LYS A 3 13.82 -15.99 -46.97
N THR A 4 15.10 -15.95 -46.62
CA THR A 4 15.58 -16.27 -45.28
C THR A 4 15.33 -15.10 -44.32
N LEU A 5 15.46 -13.87 -44.76
CA LEU A 5 15.17 -12.68 -43.95
C LEU A 5 13.69 -12.60 -43.55
N LYS A 6 12.75 -12.96 -44.48
CA LYS A 6 11.32 -12.97 -44.17
C LYS A 6 10.95 -14.02 -43.11
N LYS A 7 11.63 -15.15 -43.08
CA LYS A 7 11.39 -16.21 -42.07
C LYS A 7 11.91 -15.82 -40.67
N ILE A 8 13.05 -15.13 -40.62
CA ILE A 8 13.59 -14.61 -39.35
C ILE A 8 12.68 -13.53 -38.77
N PHE A 9 12.16 -12.63 -39.63
CA PHE A 9 11.23 -11.57 -39.15
C PHE A 9 9.91 -12.13 -38.61
N VAL A 10 9.35 -13.18 -39.22
CA VAL A 10 8.14 -13.86 -38.73
C VAL A 10 8.39 -14.61 -37.44
N PHE A 11 9.57 -15.16 -37.24
CA PHE A 11 9.93 -15.87 -35.99
C PHE A 11 10.12 -14.92 -34.80
N VAL A 12 10.70 -13.75 -35.03
CA VAL A 12 10.86 -12.71 -33.99
C VAL A 12 9.50 -12.13 -33.57
N VAL A 13 8.57 -11.93 -34.50
CA VAL A 13 7.21 -11.43 -34.21
C VAL A 13 6.39 -12.44 -33.40
N ILE A 14 6.59 -13.75 -33.60
CA ILE A 14 5.88 -14.80 -32.83
C ILE A 14 6.40 -14.90 -31.39
N ILE A 15 7.72 -14.71 -31.16
CA ILE A 15 8.30 -14.73 -29.81
C ILE A 15 7.83 -13.54 -28.99
N VAL A 16 7.64 -12.38 -29.60
CA VAL A 16 7.20 -11.13 -28.91
C VAL A 16 5.71 -11.17 -28.54
N ALA A 17 4.89 -12.02 -29.18
CA ALA A 17 3.44 -12.09 -28.90
C ALA A 17 3.08 -12.79 -27.58
N ASN A 18 4.04 -13.44 -26.88
CA ASN A 18 3.83 -14.18 -25.64
C ASN A 18 4.39 -13.49 -24.38
N PHE A 19 4.52 -12.16 -24.38
CA PHE A 19 4.84 -11.43 -23.15
C PHE A 19 3.65 -11.46 -22.20
N ILE A 20 3.74 -12.28 -21.16
CA ILE A 20 2.83 -12.22 -20.01
C ILE A 20 3.33 -11.12 -19.09
N LEU A 21 2.58 -10.03 -19.03
CA LEU A 21 2.83 -8.98 -18.03
C LEU A 21 2.25 -9.47 -16.69
N LEU A 22 3.13 -9.81 -15.75
CA LEU A 22 2.73 -10.06 -14.38
C LEU A 22 2.64 -8.74 -13.63
N VAL A 23 1.45 -8.38 -13.23
CA VAL A 23 1.24 -7.38 -12.20
C VAL A 23 1.46 -8.10 -10.86
N ASN A 24 2.48 -7.73 -10.11
CA ASN A 24 2.64 -8.22 -8.74
C ASN A 24 1.46 -7.71 -7.92
N THR A 25 0.47 -8.56 -7.73
CA THR A 25 -0.61 -8.31 -6.77
C THR A 25 0.00 -8.45 -5.36
N VAL A 26 -0.24 -7.47 -4.51
CA VAL A 26 -0.02 -7.66 -3.07
C VAL A 26 -0.93 -8.81 -2.67
N GLN A 27 -0.36 -9.95 -2.33
CA GLN A 27 -1.15 -11.07 -1.81
C GLN A 27 -1.68 -10.66 -0.44
N ALA A 28 -2.99 -10.61 -0.33
CA ALA A 28 -3.62 -10.55 0.98
C ALA A 28 -3.38 -11.90 1.68
N VAL A 29 -3.19 -11.86 3.01
CA VAL A 29 -3.11 -13.08 3.83
C VAL A 29 -4.35 -13.94 3.57
N GLU A 30 -4.15 -15.21 3.21
CA GLU A 30 -5.27 -16.12 2.89
C GLU A 30 -6.11 -16.42 4.14
N ASN A 31 -7.41 -16.64 3.93
CA ASN A 31 -8.31 -16.99 5.03
C ASN A 31 -7.90 -18.33 5.67
N GLY A 32 -7.71 -18.35 6.99
CA GLY A 32 -7.25 -19.50 7.76
C GLY A 32 -5.73 -19.61 7.90
N GLU A 33 -4.95 -18.75 7.24
CA GLU A 33 -3.50 -18.69 7.42
C GLU A 33 -3.14 -18.24 8.83
N GLU A 34 -2.15 -18.92 9.45
CA GLU A 34 -1.60 -18.51 10.72
C GLU A 34 -0.53 -17.44 10.53
N ILE A 35 -0.71 -16.31 11.20
CA ILE A 35 0.28 -15.23 11.24
C ILE A 35 0.74 -14.98 12.66
N THR A 36 2.01 -14.56 12.81
CA THR A 36 2.57 -14.23 14.12
C THR A 36 2.58 -12.72 14.32
N ILE A 37 1.98 -12.28 15.41
CA ILE A 37 2.01 -10.89 15.86
C ILE A 37 3.06 -10.74 16.95
N TYR A 38 3.93 -9.75 16.82
CA TYR A 38 5.00 -9.46 17.76
C TYR A 38 4.66 -8.26 18.63
N SER A 39 4.97 -8.35 19.93
CA SER A 39 4.92 -7.21 20.85
C SER A 39 6.29 -6.53 20.91
N LYS A 40 6.30 -5.23 20.68
CA LYS A 40 7.47 -4.35 20.88
C LYS A 40 7.44 -3.67 22.27
N GLY A 41 6.56 -4.13 23.17
CA GLY A 41 6.37 -3.52 24.46
C GLY A 41 5.29 -2.43 24.48
N TYR A 42 5.48 -1.42 25.30
CA TYR A 42 4.51 -0.35 25.50
C TYR A 42 5.07 0.99 25.10
N PHE A 43 4.22 1.80 24.47
CA PHE A 43 4.49 3.21 24.24
C PHE A 43 4.34 4.04 25.53
N ASN A 44 4.88 5.24 25.53
CA ASN A 44 4.72 6.19 26.59
C ASN A 44 3.25 6.59 26.75
N ARG A 45 2.88 6.97 27.97
CA ARG A 45 1.52 7.46 28.27
C ARG A 45 1.46 8.96 27.96
N ILE A 46 1.08 9.29 26.75
CA ILE A 46 1.03 10.69 26.24
C ILE A 46 -0.36 11.30 26.25
N ILE A 47 -1.41 10.44 26.35
CA ILE A 47 -2.81 10.85 26.44
C ILE A 47 -3.51 10.12 27.58
N GLN A 48 -4.60 10.70 28.05
CA GLN A 48 -5.51 10.10 29.02
C GLN A 48 -6.96 10.16 28.54
N LYS A 49 -7.79 9.25 29.05
CA LYS A 49 -9.23 9.20 28.80
C LYS A 49 -9.96 9.25 30.14
N SER A 50 -10.84 10.23 30.33
CA SER A 50 -11.56 10.46 31.59
C SER A 50 -10.62 10.50 32.82
N GLY A 51 -9.45 11.13 32.67
CA GLY A 51 -8.43 11.25 33.71
C GLY A 51 -7.52 10.03 33.90
N ILE A 52 -7.73 8.93 33.19
CA ILE A 52 -6.91 7.71 33.27
C ILE A 52 -5.92 7.68 32.10
N ALA A 53 -4.63 7.64 32.42
CA ALA A 53 -3.56 7.57 31.43
C ALA A 53 -3.63 6.26 30.61
N ILE A 54 -3.63 6.37 29.29
CA ILE A 54 -3.77 5.22 28.40
C ILE A 54 -2.43 4.51 28.23
N LYS A 55 -2.42 3.21 28.49
CA LYS A 55 -1.30 2.31 28.19
C LYS A 55 -1.55 1.69 26.82
N THR A 56 -0.68 1.94 25.85
CA THR A 56 -0.81 1.43 24.48
C THR A 56 0.28 0.41 24.19
N THR A 57 -0.09 -0.82 23.83
CA THR A 57 0.85 -1.83 23.36
C THR A 57 1.22 -1.55 21.91
N HIS A 58 2.51 -1.59 21.62
CA HIS A 58 3.04 -1.58 20.26
C HIS A 58 3.05 -3.01 19.71
N ALA A 59 2.16 -3.31 18.80
CA ALA A 59 2.07 -4.61 18.16
C ALA A 59 2.36 -4.49 16.65
N VAL A 60 3.12 -5.43 16.12
CA VAL A 60 3.50 -5.45 14.69
C VAL A 60 3.34 -6.85 14.11
N TYR A 61 3.07 -6.89 12.82
CA TYR A 61 3.21 -8.04 11.95
C TYR A 61 4.47 -7.88 11.11
N GLN A 62 5.19 -8.97 10.85
CA GLN A 62 6.41 -8.94 10.03
C GLN A 62 6.23 -9.78 8.78
N GLU A 63 6.53 -9.20 7.64
CA GLU A 63 6.51 -9.87 6.36
C GLU A 63 7.67 -9.36 5.47
N ASN A 64 8.41 -10.29 4.89
CA ASN A 64 9.53 -9.99 3.99
C ASN A 64 10.54 -8.96 4.56
N GLY A 65 10.81 -9.05 5.86
CA GLY A 65 11.74 -8.15 6.57
C GLY A 65 11.19 -6.76 6.86
N LYS A 66 9.91 -6.50 6.57
CA LYS A 66 9.22 -5.25 6.85
C LYS A 66 8.21 -5.44 7.99
N GLU A 67 8.09 -4.41 8.84
CA GLU A 67 7.13 -4.39 9.93
C GLU A 67 5.89 -3.57 9.54
N TYR A 68 4.73 -4.09 9.93
CA TYR A 68 3.43 -3.44 9.74
C TYR A 68 2.73 -3.29 11.09
N PRO A 69 2.17 -2.12 11.42
CA PRO A 69 1.45 -1.92 12.66
C PRO A 69 0.17 -2.75 12.70
N VAL A 70 -0.12 -3.33 13.86
CA VAL A 70 -1.33 -4.12 14.12
C VAL A 70 -2.18 -3.43 15.15
N TYR A 71 -3.46 -3.29 14.88
CA TYR A 71 -4.43 -2.65 15.76
C TYR A 71 -5.41 -3.69 16.32
N CYS A 72 -5.44 -3.85 17.64
CA CYS A 72 -6.47 -4.63 18.29
C CYS A 72 -7.82 -3.92 18.17
N LEU A 73 -8.83 -4.61 17.67
CA LEU A 73 -10.19 -4.05 17.50
C LEU A 73 -11.06 -4.22 18.75
N ASN A 74 -10.71 -5.16 19.63
CA ASN A 74 -11.44 -5.39 20.87
C ASN A 74 -10.66 -4.90 22.09
N ARG A 75 -11.10 -3.77 22.68
CA ARG A 75 -10.48 -3.19 23.87
C ARG A 75 -10.70 -3.98 25.17
N GLU A 76 -11.67 -4.90 25.18
CA GLU A 76 -12.06 -5.69 26.34
C GLU A 76 -11.17 -6.94 26.50
N LEU A 77 -10.51 -7.34 25.42
CA LEU A 77 -9.55 -8.43 25.48
C LEU A 77 -8.19 -7.92 25.93
N PRO A 78 -7.46 -8.73 26.74
CA PRO A 78 -6.07 -8.42 27.04
C PRO A 78 -5.30 -8.31 25.72
N GLY A 79 -4.62 -7.18 25.51
CA GLY A 79 -3.74 -6.99 24.36
C GLY A 79 -2.58 -7.99 24.39
N VAL A 80 -1.73 -7.92 23.37
CA VAL A 80 -0.44 -8.63 23.34
C VAL A 80 0.44 -8.12 24.47
N GLY A 81 0.10 -8.34 25.67
CA GLY A 81 0.74 -7.79 26.85
C GLY A 81 2.28 -7.83 26.87
N GLU A 82 2.86 -8.46 27.89
CA GLU A 82 4.31 -8.59 28.06
C GLU A 82 4.89 -9.84 27.34
N VAL A 83 4.05 -10.61 26.62
CA VAL A 83 4.52 -11.73 25.79
C VAL A 83 5.17 -11.20 24.51
N SER A 84 6.22 -11.89 24.08
CA SER A 84 6.99 -11.47 22.90
C SER A 84 6.23 -11.62 21.58
N SER A 85 5.37 -12.65 21.47
CA SER A 85 4.56 -12.92 20.26
C SER A 85 3.38 -13.84 20.57
N TYR A 86 2.43 -13.88 19.63
CA TYR A 86 1.34 -14.86 19.62
C TYR A 86 0.86 -15.10 18.18
N ASN A 87 0.30 -16.28 17.94
CA ASN A 87 -0.25 -16.64 16.64
C ASN A 87 -1.74 -16.30 16.59
N VAL A 88 -2.17 -15.79 15.45
CA VAL A 88 -3.56 -15.52 15.10
C VAL A 88 -3.90 -16.17 13.77
N LYS A 89 -5.17 -16.52 13.57
CA LYS A 89 -5.67 -16.96 12.28
C LYS A 89 -6.25 -15.78 11.52
N SER A 90 -5.97 -15.74 10.22
CA SER A 90 -6.64 -14.83 9.32
C SER A 90 -8.10 -15.25 9.14
N GLU A 91 -9.03 -14.33 9.39
CA GLU A 91 -10.46 -14.53 9.13
C GLU A 91 -10.96 -13.82 7.85
N GLY A 92 -10.02 -13.33 7.05
CA GLY A 92 -10.29 -12.63 5.78
C GLY A 92 -10.18 -11.12 5.89
N SER A 93 -10.85 -10.43 4.96
CA SER A 93 -10.75 -8.98 4.81
C SER A 93 -11.76 -8.24 5.70
N LEU A 94 -11.37 -7.06 6.16
CA LEU A 94 -12.26 -6.16 6.87
C LEU A 94 -13.48 -5.79 6.01
N GLN A 95 -14.70 -6.03 6.52
CA GLN A 95 -15.96 -5.76 5.81
C GLN A 95 -16.65 -4.45 6.23
N ASP A 96 -16.23 -3.82 7.32
CA ASP A 96 -16.75 -2.52 7.77
C ASP A 96 -16.05 -1.39 7.01
N LEU A 97 -16.77 -0.76 6.07
CA LEU A 97 -16.24 0.33 5.25
C LEU A 97 -15.86 1.57 6.08
N GLY A 98 -16.60 1.87 7.14
CA GLY A 98 -16.29 3.00 8.00
C GLY A 98 -15.00 2.75 8.80
N LEU A 99 -14.84 1.56 9.37
CA LEU A 99 -13.61 1.17 10.06
C LEU A 99 -12.40 1.16 9.09
N TRP A 100 -12.59 0.64 7.89
CA TRP A 100 -11.56 0.67 6.85
C TRP A 100 -11.13 2.11 6.54
N ARG A 101 -12.08 3.04 6.40
CA ARG A 101 -11.79 4.47 6.19
C ARG A 101 -11.02 5.08 7.36
N VAL A 102 -11.34 4.73 8.60
CA VAL A 102 -10.56 5.17 9.78
C VAL A 102 -9.12 4.66 9.69
N ILE A 103 -8.91 3.39 9.41
CA ILE A 103 -7.59 2.78 9.33
C ILE A 103 -6.78 3.40 8.17
N THR A 104 -7.36 3.56 7.00
CA THR A 104 -6.67 4.10 5.82
C THR A 104 -6.40 5.61 5.87
N ASN A 105 -7.09 6.34 6.73
CA ASN A 105 -6.77 7.72 7.07
C ASN A 105 -5.81 7.86 8.27
N GLY A 106 -5.34 6.74 8.82
CA GLY A 106 -4.37 6.67 9.91
C GLY A 106 -3.00 6.14 9.46
N TYR A 107 -2.12 5.88 10.41
CA TYR A 107 -0.81 5.27 10.21
C TYR A 107 -0.95 3.74 9.96
N PRO A 108 -0.21 3.13 9.01
CA PRO A 108 0.87 3.70 8.22
C PRO A 108 0.45 4.27 6.85
N TYR A 109 -0.85 4.31 6.54
CA TYR A 109 -1.36 4.79 5.25
C TYR A 109 -1.16 6.29 5.05
N LYS A 110 -1.12 7.05 6.14
CA LYS A 110 -0.76 8.47 6.15
C LYS A 110 0.61 8.64 6.80
N SER A 111 1.44 9.51 6.22
CA SER A 111 2.74 9.87 6.78
C SER A 111 2.60 10.68 8.09
N LEU A 112 3.67 10.75 8.87
CA LEU A 112 3.70 11.54 10.09
C LEU A 112 3.34 13.02 9.83
N GLY A 113 3.86 13.59 8.74
CA GLY A 113 3.55 14.96 8.34
C GLY A 113 2.09 15.17 7.94
N GLN A 114 1.47 14.19 7.27
CA GLN A 114 0.05 14.25 6.93
C GLN A 114 -0.85 14.16 8.17
N LEU A 115 -0.41 13.46 9.22
CA LEU A 115 -1.12 13.35 10.48
C LEU A 115 -0.81 14.52 11.46
N GLY A 116 0.16 15.38 11.13
CA GLY A 116 0.59 16.47 12.00
C GLY A 116 1.26 16.01 13.30
N VAL A 117 1.92 14.85 13.29
CA VAL A 117 2.61 14.25 14.43
C VAL A 117 4.11 14.18 14.20
N ALA A 118 4.89 14.08 15.29
CA ALA A 118 6.34 14.07 15.23
C ALA A 118 6.95 12.66 15.19
N THR A 119 6.25 11.65 15.71
CA THR A 119 6.78 10.30 15.87
C THR A 119 5.78 9.22 15.43
N GLU A 120 6.30 8.03 15.11
CA GLU A 120 5.46 6.85 14.83
C GLU A 120 4.62 6.43 16.06
N GLU A 121 5.15 6.63 17.27
CA GLU A 121 4.42 6.42 18.53
C GLU A 121 3.14 7.26 18.57
N GLU A 122 3.25 8.56 18.30
CA GLU A 122 2.10 9.47 18.24
C GLU A 122 1.10 9.03 17.18
N ALA A 123 1.58 8.70 15.97
CA ALA A 123 0.76 8.25 14.84
C ALA A 123 0.03 6.94 15.13
N TYR A 124 0.74 5.96 15.71
CA TYR A 124 0.16 4.66 16.09
C TYR A 124 -0.92 4.83 17.16
N ILE A 125 -0.63 5.58 18.24
CA ILE A 125 -1.60 5.83 19.33
C ILE A 125 -2.82 6.55 18.77
N ALA A 126 -2.64 7.59 17.94
CA ALA A 126 -3.73 8.32 17.33
C ALA A 126 -4.64 7.39 16.52
N THR A 127 -4.07 6.59 15.63
CA THR A 127 -4.83 5.65 14.80
C THR A 127 -5.58 4.62 15.63
N LYS A 128 -4.91 3.99 16.61
CA LYS A 128 -5.54 3.01 17.50
C LYS A 128 -6.71 3.59 18.27
N GLN A 129 -6.56 4.80 18.83
CA GLN A 129 -7.63 5.42 19.59
C GLN A 129 -8.76 5.94 18.67
N ALA A 130 -8.47 6.40 17.47
CA ALA A 130 -9.49 6.73 16.47
C ALA A 130 -10.32 5.51 16.07
N VAL A 131 -9.69 4.34 15.89
CA VAL A 131 -10.37 3.05 15.70
C VAL A 131 -11.31 2.75 16.86
N TYR A 132 -10.88 2.93 18.11
CA TYR A 132 -11.75 2.72 19.26
C TYR A 132 -12.87 3.75 19.38
N CYS A 133 -12.62 5.02 19.01
CA CYS A 133 -13.69 6.01 18.94
C CYS A 133 -14.76 5.58 17.94
N TYR A 134 -14.36 5.06 16.77
CA TYR A 134 -15.30 4.57 15.75
C TYR A 134 -16.09 3.35 16.25
N ILE A 135 -15.39 2.27 16.65
CA ILE A 135 -16.03 0.99 17.02
C ILE A 135 -16.98 1.13 18.21
N TYR A 136 -16.58 1.90 19.22
CA TYR A 136 -17.32 2.01 20.48
C TYR A 136 -18.11 3.30 20.60
N ASN A 137 -18.23 4.08 19.52
CA ASN A 137 -18.86 5.39 19.51
C ASN A 137 -18.41 6.27 20.69
N THR A 138 -17.09 6.26 20.96
CA THR A 138 -16.51 6.98 22.09
C THR A 138 -16.33 8.46 21.70
N ASP A 139 -16.84 9.36 22.55
CA ASP A 139 -16.65 10.79 22.37
C ASP A 139 -15.15 11.15 22.51
N LEU A 140 -14.64 11.86 21.49
CA LEU A 140 -13.28 12.35 21.47
C LEU A 140 -13.01 13.36 22.62
N GLY A 141 -14.02 14.09 23.06
CA GLY A 141 -13.96 15.02 24.20
C GLY A 141 -13.59 14.37 25.54
N LEU A 142 -13.66 13.04 25.65
CA LEU A 142 -13.20 12.32 26.82
C LEU A 142 -11.68 12.20 26.91
N TYR A 143 -10.96 12.50 25.82
CA TYR A 143 -9.51 12.42 25.77
C TYR A 143 -8.88 13.78 26.08
N SER A 144 -7.79 13.76 26.82
CA SER A 144 -6.98 14.95 27.10
C SER A 144 -5.49 14.63 27.01
N PRO A 145 -4.65 15.59 26.62
CA PRO A 145 -3.22 15.39 26.51
C PRO A 145 -2.54 15.37 27.89
N ILE A 146 -1.48 14.60 28.01
CA ILE A 146 -0.58 14.63 29.17
C ILE A 146 0.60 15.58 28.89
N ASN A 147 1.01 15.71 27.62
CA ASN A 147 2.13 16.53 27.18
C ASN A 147 1.91 17.01 25.73
N GLU A 148 2.90 17.68 25.13
CA GLU A 148 2.84 18.15 23.73
C GLU A 148 2.63 17.03 22.72
N ALA A 149 3.28 15.89 22.91
CA ALA A 149 3.04 14.71 22.04
C ALA A 149 1.58 14.27 22.10
N GLY A 150 0.98 14.29 23.29
CA GLY A 150 -0.44 14.04 23.48
C GLY A 150 -1.36 15.04 22.78
N MET A 151 -0.98 16.31 22.74
CA MET A 151 -1.75 17.33 21.97
C MET A 151 -1.76 17.03 20.48
N ARG A 152 -0.60 16.72 19.89
CA ARG A 152 -0.51 16.33 18.48
C ARG A 152 -1.28 15.03 18.20
N THR A 153 -1.18 14.06 19.11
CA THR A 153 -1.89 12.78 19.00
C THR A 153 -3.41 12.97 18.97
N ILE A 154 -3.97 13.80 19.85
CA ILE A 154 -5.42 14.08 19.85
C ILE A 154 -5.84 14.85 18.61
N GLY A 155 -5.02 15.80 18.13
CA GLY A 155 -5.25 16.47 16.85
C GLY A 155 -5.29 15.50 15.67
N ALA A 156 -4.37 14.54 15.64
CA ALA A 156 -4.35 13.47 14.65
C ALA A 156 -5.59 12.56 14.75
N MET A 157 -6.04 12.19 15.96
CA MET A 157 -7.27 11.41 16.16
C MET A 157 -8.49 12.13 15.55
N GLN A 158 -8.62 13.42 15.82
CA GLN A 158 -9.70 14.24 15.25
C GLN A 158 -9.63 14.24 13.73
N GLN A 159 -8.47 14.53 13.17
CA GLN A 159 -8.25 14.56 11.72
C GLN A 159 -8.58 13.21 11.05
N ILE A 160 -8.12 12.09 11.63
CA ILE A 160 -8.41 10.74 11.13
C ILE A 160 -9.93 10.50 11.07
N LEU A 161 -10.65 10.81 12.15
CA LEU A 161 -12.09 10.59 12.22
C LEU A 161 -12.87 11.50 11.26
N GLU A 162 -12.48 12.77 11.12
CA GLU A 162 -13.08 13.71 10.17
C GLU A 162 -12.83 13.27 8.71
N ASN A 163 -11.59 12.93 8.38
CA ASN A 163 -11.24 12.45 7.05
C ASN A 163 -11.97 11.14 6.72
N ALA A 164 -12.07 10.20 7.65
CA ALA A 164 -12.80 8.96 7.46
C ALA A 164 -14.30 9.19 7.20
N ARG A 165 -14.91 10.14 7.93
CA ARG A 165 -16.32 10.51 7.76
C ARG A 165 -16.59 11.14 6.39
N ASN A 166 -15.65 11.95 5.91
CA ASN A 166 -15.76 12.67 4.64
C ASN A 166 -15.25 11.87 3.44
N SER A 167 -14.62 10.71 3.68
CA SER A 167 -14.07 9.87 2.62
C SER A 167 -15.17 9.24 1.77
N THR A 168 -14.96 9.26 0.46
CA THR A 168 -15.79 8.54 -0.53
C THR A 168 -15.15 7.23 -0.99
N GLU A 169 -13.95 6.89 -0.49
CA GLU A 169 -13.23 5.67 -0.86
C GLU A 169 -13.98 4.41 -0.45
N THR A 170 -13.82 3.35 -1.25
CA THR A 170 -14.45 2.04 -1.07
C THR A 170 -13.43 0.92 -1.07
N PHE A 171 -13.81 -0.29 -0.65
CA PHE A 171 -12.96 -1.50 -0.65
C PHE A 171 -12.53 -1.98 -2.03
N GLU A 172 -13.13 -1.48 -3.09
CA GLU A 172 -12.81 -1.94 -4.43
C GLU A 172 -11.31 -1.82 -4.68
N SER A 173 -10.68 -2.95 -4.94
CA SER A 173 -9.31 -2.97 -5.42
C SER A 173 -9.21 -2.19 -6.72
N PRO A 174 -8.13 -1.44 -6.94
CA PRO A 174 -7.91 -0.82 -8.22
C PRO A 174 -7.80 -1.92 -9.29
N ASN A 175 -8.57 -1.77 -10.35
CA ASN A 175 -8.35 -2.56 -11.56
C ASN A 175 -7.24 -1.88 -12.36
N VAL A 176 -6.15 -2.60 -12.63
CA VAL A 176 -5.02 -2.12 -13.42
C VAL A 176 -4.92 -2.93 -14.69
N GLU A 177 -4.95 -2.25 -15.81
CA GLU A 177 -4.79 -2.83 -17.14
C GLU A 177 -3.59 -2.18 -17.84
N ILE A 178 -2.77 -2.99 -18.50
CA ILE A 178 -1.71 -2.50 -19.37
C ILE A 178 -2.13 -2.68 -20.82
N ILE A 179 -2.40 -1.57 -21.49
CA ILE A 179 -2.96 -1.55 -22.84
C ILE A 179 -1.91 -1.10 -23.82
N PRO A 180 -1.60 -1.91 -24.87
CA PRO A 180 -0.74 -1.45 -25.96
C PRO A 180 -1.44 -0.35 -26.74
N SER A 181 -0.80 0.81 -26.88
CA SER A 181 -1.35 1.96 -27.62
C SER A 181 -0.91 2.00 -29.08
N GLU A 182 0.18 1.31 -29.43
CA GLU A 182 0.77 1.36 -30.75
C GLU A 182 1.27 -0.01 -31.20
N LYS A 183 1.62 -0.12 -32.50
CA LYS A 183 2.32 -1.28 -33.04
C LYS A 183 3.82 -1.15 -32.77
N TRP A 184 4.53 -2.27 -32.86
CA TRP A 184 5.99 -2.25 -32.85
C TRP A 184 6.52 -1.45 -34.03
N SER A 185 7.44 -0.53 -33.78
CA SER A 185 8.12 0.31 -34.77
C SER A 185 9.57 0.53 -34.38
N VAL A 186 10.40 1.01 -35.31
CA VAL A 186 11.74 1.49 -34.94
C VAL A 186 11.57 2.65 -33.98
N ASP A 187 12.33 2.64 -32.87
CA ASP A 187 12.25 3.72 -31.90
C ASP A 187 12.80 5.03 -32.48
N GLU A 188 12.06 6.12 -32.29
CA GLU A 188 12.42 7.42 -32.88
C GLU A 188 13.68 8.04 -32.23
N ASN A 189 13.94 7.70 -30.98
CA ASN A 189 15.06 8.24 -30.20
C ASN A 189 16.28 7.32 -30.22
N GLU A 190 16.07 6.01 -30.39
CA GLU A 190 17.13 5.00 -30.38
C GLU A 190 16.93 4.01 -31.53
N ILE A 191 17.36 4.37 -32.74
CA ILE A 191 17.11 3.62 -34.01
C ILE A 191 17.63 2.18 -34.03
N GLN A 192 18.48 1.78 -33.09
CA GLN A 192 18.92 0.39 -32.90
C GLN A 192 17.89 -0.51 -32.22
N TYR A 193 16.85 0.08 -31.64
CA TYR A 193 15.77 -0.64 -30.97
C TYR A 193 14.47 -0.56 -31.77
N ILE A 194 13.67 -1.59 -31.66
CA ILE A 194 12.24 -1.50 -31.94
C ILE A 194 11.51 -1.24 -30.61
N SER A 195 10.50 -0.41 -30.65
CA SER A 195 9.73 -0.03 -29.46
C SER A 195 8.24 -0.26 -29.63
N LYS A 196 7.58 -0.43 -28.50
CA LYS A 196 6.11 -0.42 -28.42
C LYS A 196 5.68 0.31 -27.16
N THR A 197 4.73 1.22 -27.33
CA THR A 197 4.16 2.00 -26.24
C THR A 197 3.00 1.26 -25.57
N TYR A 198 2.93 1.37 -24.27
CA TYR A 198 1.87 0.85 -23.43
C TYR A 198 1.32 1.95 -22.53
N GLU A 199 0.05 1.87 -22.19
CA GLU A 199 -0.63 2.75 -21.24
C GLU A 199 -1.10 1.96 -20.03
N ILE A 200 -0.85 2.47 -18.83
CA ILE A 200 -1.34 1.91 -17.58
C ILE A 200 -2.70 2.54 -17.31
N LYS A 201 -3.78 1.77 -17.45
CA LYS A 201 -5.12 2.23 -17.08
C LYS A 201 -5.54 1.70 -15.73
N SER A 202 -6.18 2.55 -14.94
CA SER A 202 -6.79 2.14 -13.69
C SER A 202 -8.09 2.91 -13.44
N ASN A 203 -9.03 2.25 -12.77
CA ASN A 203 -10.27 2.86 -12.29
C ASN A 203 -10.04 3.74 -11.03
N LYS A 204 -8.84 3.70 -10.45
CA LYS A 204 -8.43 4.52 -9.31
C LYS A 204 -7.07 5.17 -9.57
N ASN A 205 -6.80 6.26 -8.88
CA ASN A 205 -5.47 6.89 -8.93
C ASN A 205 -4.48 6.07 -8.10
N ILE A 206 -3.46 5.51 -8.76
CA ILE A 206 -2.41 4.70 -8.15
C ILE A 206 -1.09 5.44 -8.35
N SER A 207 -0.40 5.73 -7.25
CA SER A 207 0.86 6.45 -7.24
C SER A 207 2.11 5.59 -7.51
N LYS A 208 1.93 4.25 -7.59
CA LYS A 208 3.04 3.34 -7.86
C LYS A 208 2.54 2.03 -8.46
N VAL A 209 2.85 1.82 -9.74
CA VAL A 209 2.69 0.58 -10.47
C VAL A 209 4.07 0.10 -10.88
N ILE A 210 4.46 -1.10 -10.49
CA ILE A 210 5.75 -1.70 -10.87
C ILE A 210 5.50 -2.59 -12.08
N VAL A 211 6.18 -2.31 -13.18
CA VAL A 211 6.14 -3.10 -14.41
C VAL A 211 7.36 -4.01 -14.44
N ASN A 212 7.13 -5.31 -14.56
CA ASN A 212 8.19 -6.31 -14.71
C ASN A 212 7.95 -7.09 -16.00
N LEU A 213 9.04 -7.53 -16.64
CA LEU A 213 9.02 -8.40 -17.82
C LEU A 213 9.50 -9.78 -17.44
N GLU A 214 8.74 -10.80 -17.83
CA GLU A 214 9.17 -12.18 -17.72
C GLU A 214 9.62 -12.72 -19.07
N SER A 215 10.70 -13.52 -19.04
CA SER A 215 11.19 -14.22 -20.24
C SER A 215 11.50 -13.30 -21.42
N GLN A 216 12.07 -12.11 -21.15
CA GLN A 216 12.44 -11.14 -22.17
C GLN A 216 13.71 -11.54 -22.95
N PRO A 217 13.86 -11.10 -24.22
CA PRO A 217 15.12 -11.14 -24.94
C PRO A 217 16.21 -10.37 -24.18
N LYS A 218 17.48 -10.73 -24.44
CA LYS A 218 18.62 -10.01 -23.91
C LYS A 218 18.53 -8.53 -24.38
N ASP A 219 18.93 -7.63 -23.49
CA ASP A 219 18.95 -6.18 -23.75
C ASP A 219 17.58 -5.51 -23.88
N THR A 220 16.46 -6.20 -23.52
CA THR A 220 15.13 -5.58 -23.42
C THR A 220 15.08 -4.59 -22.27
N LYS A 221 14.53 -3.39 -22.52
CA LYS A 221 14.40 -2.32 -21.53
C LYS A 221 12.96 -1.87 -21.36
N ILE A 222 12.61 -1.50 -20.13
CA ILE A 222 11.41 -0.71 -19.83
C ILE A 222 11.86 0.73 -19.65
N VAL A 223 11.27 1.64 -20.41
CA VAL A 223 11.65 3.06 -20.41
C VAL A 223 10.40 3.94 -20.39
N ASP A 224 10.55 5.17 -19.91
CA ASP A 224 9.53 6.19 -20.11
C ASP A 224 9.50 6.69 -21.58
N LEU A 225 8.62 7.65 -21.88
CA LEU A 225 8.51 8.19 -23.26
C LEU A 225 9.76 8.95 -23.72
N SER A 226 10.65 9.33 -22.79
CA SER A 226 11.94 9.99 -23.05
C SER A 226 13.11 9.01 -23.16
N ASN A 227 12.84 7.69 -23.17
CA ASN A 227 13.81 6.58 -23.12
C ASN A 227 14.67 6.51 -21.85
N GLN A 228 14.22 7.10 -20.75
CA GLN A 228 14.85 6.90 -19.44
C GLN A 228 14.39 5.55 -18.87
N GLU A 229 15.36 4.69 -18.53
CA GLU A 229 15.08 3.37 -17.98
C GLU A 229 14.48 3.49 -16.58
N ARG A 230 13.27 2.99 -16.41
CA ARG A 230 12.57 2.85 -15.13
C ARG A 230 11.46 1.80 -15.25
N ASN A 231 11.06 1.25 -14.11
CA ASN A 231 9.97 0.28 -14.03
C ASN A 231 8.84 0.69 -13.06
N GLU A 232 8.92 1.87 -12.47
CA GLU A 232 7.89 2.43 -11.60
C GLU A 232 7.15 3.56 -12.32
N PHE A 233 5.81 3.48 -12.34
CA PHE A 233 4.93 4.41 -13.02
C PHE A 233 3.70 4.71 -12.16
N ASN A 234 3.00 5.80 -12.47
CA ASN A 234 1.67 6.06 -11.91
C ASN A 234 0.58 5.49 -12.84
N SER A 235 -0.64 5.33 -12.33
CA SER A 235 -1.78 5.09 -13.21
C SER A 235 -1.94 6.22 -14.23
N ASN A 236 -2.40 5.87 -15.43
CA ASN A 236 -2.54 6.73 -16.61
C ASN A 236 -1.22 7.23 -17.21
N GLU A 237 -0.08 6.77 -16.72
CA GLU A 237 1.20 6.99 -17.41
C GLU A 237 1.38 6.00 -18.58
N LYS A 238 2.26 6.40 -19.50
CA LYS A 238 2.70 5.57 -20.61
C LYS A 238 4.17 5.20 -20.44
N PHE A 239 4.52 4.03 -20.94
CA PHE A 239 5.89 3.56 -21.00
C PHE A 239 6.15 2.84 -22.32
N LYS A 240 7.41 2.64 -22.65
CA LYS A 240 7.84 1.85 -23.81
C LYS A 240 8.62 0.62 -23.37
N ILE A 241 8.50 -0.42 -24.17
CA ILE A 241 9.44 -1.55 -24.15
C ILE A 241 10.31 -1.41 -25.37
N LEU A 242 11.63 -1.43 -25.17
CA LEU A 242 12.65 -1.44 -26.23
C LEU A 242 13.23 -2.86 -26.35
N ILE A 243 13.39 -3.35 -27.58
CA ILE A 243 13.97 -4.66 -27.91
C ILE A 243 15.01 -4.51 -29.00
#